data_99dba3e9909a5f032794a2a3a13e7f8e
#
_entry.id   99dba3e9909a5f032794a2a3a13e7f8e
#
_cell.length_a   1.000
_cell.length_b   1.000
_cell.length_c   1.000
_cell.angle_alpha   90.00
_cell.angle_beta   90.00
_cell.angle_gamma   90.00
#
_symmetry.space_group_name_H-M   'P 1'
#
loop_
_entity.id
_entity.type
_entity.pdbx_description
1 polymer ?
#
loop_
_entity_poly.entity_id
_entity_poly.type
_entity_poly.pdbx_seq_one_letter_code
_entity_poly.pdbx_strand_id
1 'polypeptide(L)'
;MLSIIIRNKNEGRWIGHAIQSCLDCFEKPEIIIVDNGSTDESMEIIKEFCFADIKVYNIDNYTPGRSLNLGVSKASHNNLLILSAHSQITEMINIKEIDALLNK
;
A
#
# COMPACT_ATOMS: atom_id res chain seq x y z
N MET A 1 -3.79 -7.61 12.89
CA MET A 1 -4.23 -6.72 11.80
C MET A 1 -3.03 -6.04 11.16
N LEU A 2 -3.09 -5.83 9.88
CA LEU A 2 -1.97 -5.33 9.08
C LEU A 2 -2.34 -4.04 8.37
N SER A 3 -1.45 -3.06 8.39
CA SER A 3 -1.53 -1.86 7.57
C SER A 3 -0.45 -1.93 6.50
N ILE A 4 -0.85 -1.73 5.24
CA ILE A 4 0.07 -1.78 4.11
C ILE A 4 0.19 -0.37 3.54
N ILE A 5 1.42 0.13 3.46
CA ILE A 5 1.70 1.47 2.94
C ILE A 5 2.27 1.32 1.54
N ILE A 6 1.59 1.91 0.56
CA ILE A 6 1.99 1.87 -0.84
C ILE A 6 2.29 3.29 -1.30
N ARG A 7 3.51 3.50 -1.79
CA ARG A 7 3.89 4.77 -2.42
C ARG A 7 3.55 4.71 -3.90
N ASN A 8 2.89 5.74 -4.41
CA ASN A 8 2.46 5.80 -5.80
C ASN A 8 2.83 7.13 -6.45
N LYS A 9 3.41 7.05 -7.65
CA LYS A 9 3.64 8.20 -8.52
C LYS A 9 3.50 7.71 -9.96
N ASN A 10 2.37 8.02 -10.59
CA ASN A 10 2.11 7.65 -11.98
C ASN A 10 2.37 6.16 -12.27
N GLU A 11 1.95 5.30 -11.35
CA GLU A 11 2.11 3.86 -11.46
C GLU A 11 0.80 3.16 -11.82
N GLY A 12 -0.05 3.82 -12.63
CA GLY A 12 -1.34 3.26 -13.05
C GLY A 12 -1.23 1.88 -13.66
N ARG A 13 -0.11 1.61 -14.34
CA ARG A 13 0.16 0.30 -14.92
C ARG A 13 0.27 -0.80 -13.87
N TRP A 14 0.72 -0.48 -12.66
CA TRP A 14 1.07 -1.46 -11.63
C TRP A 14 0.23 -1.38 -10.36
N ILE A 15 -0.37 -0.23 -10.05
CA ILE A 15 -1.04 -0.01 -8.78
C ILE A 15 -2.18 -1.00 -8.54
N GLY A 16 -2.94 -1.33 -9.57
CA GLY A 16 -4.03 -2.31 -9.47
C GLY A 16 -3.51 -3.70 -9.08
N HIS A 17 -2.40 -4.11 -9.68
CA HIS A 17 -1.78 -5.39 -9.36
C HIS A 17 -1.23 -5.41 -7.94
N ALA A 18 -0.64 -4.30 -7.49
CA ALA A 18 -0.12 -4.19 -6.14
C ALA A 18 -1.25 -4.31 -5.11
N ILE A 19 -2.35 -3.61 -5.33
CA ILE A 19 -3.52 -3.67 -4.44
C ILE A 19 -4.10 -5.08 -4.41
N GLN A 20 -4.31 -5.66 -5.58
CA GLN A 20 -4.88 -7.01 -5.67
C GLN A 20 -3.99 -8.03 -4.97
N SER A 21 -2.67 -7.92 -5.14
CA SER A 21 -1.71 -8.78 -4.48
C SER A 21 -1.86 -8.71 -2.94
N CYS A 22 -2.04 -7.51 -2.41
CA CYS A 22 -2.26 -7.32 -0.98
C CYS A 22 -3.56 -7.99 -0.51
N LEU A 23 -4.63 -7.84 -1.28
CA LEU A 23 -5.92 -8.43 -0.94
C LEU A 23 -5.90 -9.96 -1.03
N ASP A 24 -5.10 -10.51 -1.93
CA ASP A 24 -4.96 -11.95 -2.09
C ASP A 24 -4.12 -12.58 -0.98
N CYS A 25 -3.12 -11.86 -0.49
CA CYS A 25 -2.17 -12.38 0.48
C CYS A 25 -2.59 -12.19 1.93
N PHE A 26 -3.42 -11.21 2.22
CA PHE A 26 -3.78 -10.87 3.59
C PHE A 26 -5.29 -10.74 3.75
N GLU A 27 -5.79 -11.10 4.93
CA GLU A 27 -7.20 -10.98 5.23
C GLU A 27 -7.51 -9.55 5.70
N LYS A 28 -8.31 -8.85 4.92
CA LYS A 28 -8.82 -7.51 5.23
C LYS A 28 -7.74 -6.53 5.70
N PRO A 29 -6.65 -6.34 4.92
CA PRO A 29 -5.63 -5.38 5.32
C PRO A 29 -6.15 -3.94 5.19
N GLU A 30 -5.62 -3.05 6.00
CA GLU A 30 -5.77 -1.61 5.77
C GLU A 30 -4.70 -1.20 4.76
N ILE A 31 -5.11 -0.57 3.66
CA ILE A 31 -4.18 -0.14 2.62
C ILE A 31 -4.13 1.39 2.64
N ILE A 32 -2.95 1.93 2.82
CA ILE A 32 -2.70 3.37 2.83
C ILE A 32 -1.82 3.69 1.64
N ILE A 33 -2.37 4.48 0.72
CA ILE A 33 -1.65 4.89 -0.48
C ILE A 33 -1.19 6.32 -0.29
N VAL A 34 0.11 6.53 -0.40
CA VAL A 34 0.71 7.86 -0.36
C VAL A 34 1.04 8.25 -1.79
N ASP A 35 0.27 9.19 -2.33
CA ASP A 35 0.36 9.59 -3.73
C ASP A 35 1.14 10.89 -3.86
N ASN A 36 2.11 10.89 -4.77
CA ASN A 36 2.95 12.05 -5.04
C ASN A 36 2.47 12.80 -6.29
N GLY A 37 1.21 13.22 -6.28
CA GLY A 37 0.67 14.04 -7.36
C GLY A 37 0.56 13.33 -8.70
N SER A 38 0.03 12.11 -8.72
CA SER A 38 -0.15 11.37 -9.97
C SER A 38 -1.09 12.07 -10.92
N THR A 39 -0.75 12.06 -12.21
CA THR A 39 -1.55 12.67 -13.27
C THR A 39 -2.08 11.64 -14.26
N ASP A 40 -1.76 10.37 -14.05
CA ASP A 40 -2.23 9.27 -14.88
C ASP A 40 -3.55 8.68 -14.32
N GLU A 41 -3.92 7.49 -14.77
CA GLU A 41 -5.14 6.80 -14.37
C GLU A 41 -5.04 6.11 -13.00
N SER A 42 -3.94 6.30 -12.25
CA SER A 42 -3.74 5.64 -10.95
C SER A 42 -4.92 5.80 -10.02
N MET A 43 -5.44 7.03 -9.89
CA MET A 43 -6.53 7.31 -8.95
C MET A 43 -7.83 6.63 -9.34
N GLU A 44 -8.11 6.52 -10.64
CA GLU A 44 -9.30 5.83 -11.13
C GLU A 44 -9.22 4.35 -10.87
N ILE A 45 -8.04 3.77 -11.04
CA ILE A 45 -7.81 2.34 -10.76
C ILE A 45 -7.99 2.06 -9.28
N ILE A 46 -7.46 2.91 -8.41
CA ILE A 46 -7.61 2.75 -6.97
C ILE A 46 -9.09 2.76 -6.56
N LYS A 47 -9.89 3.63 -7.18
CA LYS A 47 -11.32 3.73 -6.89
C LYS A 47 -12.11 2.48 -7.25
N GLU A 48 -11.60 1.65 -8.15
CA GLU A 48 -12.24 0.39 -8.51
C GLU A 48 -12.24 -0.61 -7.34
N PHE A 49 -11.36 -0.43 -6.37
CA PHE A 49 -11.29 -1.26 -5.17
C PHE A 49 -12.15 -0.71 -4.03
N CYS A 50 -13.35 -0.23 -4.34
CA CYS A 50 -14.23 0.41 -3.37
C CYS A 50 -14.71 -0.52 -2.25
N PHE A 51 -14.58 -1.82 -2.43
CA PHE A 51 -14.94 -2.84 -1.44
C PHE A 51 -13.84 -3.06 -0.38
N ALA A 52 -12.65 -2.51 -0.59
CA ALA A 52 -11.51 -2.68 0.29
C ALA A 52 -11.29 -1.45 1.18
N ASP A 53 -10.60 -1.64 2.30
CA ASP A 53 -10.25 -0.54 3.20
C ASP A 53 -9.01 0.17 2.67
N ILE A 54 -9.22 1.12 1.78
CA ILE A 54 -8.14 1.87 1.14
C ILE A 54 -8.31 3.36 1.44
N LYS A 55 -7.23 3.98 1.92
CA LYS A 55 -7.17 5.41 2.18
C LYS A 55 -6.04 6.01 1.35
N VAL A 56 -6.30 7.14 0.70
CA VAL A 56 -5.32 7.81 -0.15
C VAL A 56 -4.98 9.16 0.45
N TYR A 57 -3.69 9.43 0.57
CA TYR A 57 -3.18 10.71 1.04
C TYR A 57 -2.20 11.27 0.02
N ASN A 58 -2.36 12.53 -0.31
CA ASN A 58 -1.43 13.22 -1.21
C ASN A 58 -0.28 13.80 -0.42
N ILE A 59 0.91 13.77 -0.99
CA ILE A 59 2.09 14.36 -0.38
C ILE A 59 2.71 15.39 -1.31
N ASP A 60 3.00 16.57 -0.76
CA ASP A 60 3.82 17.58 -1.41
C ASP A 60 5.26 17.38 -0.95
N ASN A 61 6.22 17.92 -1.66
CA ASN A 61 7.62 17.81 -1.28
C ASN A 61 8.05 16.37 -0.99
N TYR A 62 7.77 15.50 -1.95
CA TYR A 62 8.05 14.09 -1.80
C TYR A 62 9.53 13.79 -1.53
N THR A 63 9.78 13.00 -0.50
CA THR A 63 11.00 12.21 -0.33
C THR A 63 10.57 10.83 0.14
N PRO A 64 11.38 9.79 -0.08
CA PRO A 64 11.04 8.45 0.41
C PRO A 64 10.73 8.45 1.93
N GLY A 65 11.53 9.17 2.71
CA GLY A 65 11.32 9.24 4.16
C GLY A 65 10.03 9.96 4.54
N ARG A 66 9.69 11.05 3.85
CA ARG A 66 8.46 11.79 4.13
C ARG A 66 7.21 10.99 3.80
N SER A 67 7.22 10.30 2.66
CA SER A 67 6.09 9.47 2.26
C SER A 67 5.89 8.33 3.24
N LEU A 68 6.97 7.72 3.69
CA LEU A 68 6.93 6.65 4.67
C LEU A 68 6.38 7.15 6.01
N ASN A 69 6.89 8.28 6.49
CA ASN A 69 6.43 8.87 7.74
C ASN A 69 4.95 9.22 7.70
N LEU A 70 4.48 9.77 6.57
CA LEU A 70 3.07 10.09 6.41
C LEU A 70 2.23 8.81 6.48
N GLY A 71 2.61 7.78 5.72
CA GLY A 71 1.89 6.50 5.72
C GLY A 71 1.84 5.89 7.12
N VAL A 72 2.96 5.85 7.81
CA VAL A 72 3.04 5.30 9.16
C VAL A 72 2.16 6.09 10.13
N SER A 73 2.14 7.42 10.01
CA SER A 73 1.32 8.26 10.89
C SER A 73 -0.17 8.04 10.70
N LYS A 74 -0.59 7.57 9.53
CA LYS A 74 -1.99 7.32 9.20
C LYS A 74 -2.41 5.86 9.45
N ALA A 75 -1.46 4.97 9.68
CA ALA A 75 -1.74 3.56 9.90
C ALA A 75 -2.46 3.35 11.24
N SER A 76 -3.50 2.51 11.22
CA SER A 76 -4.29 2.18 12.41
C SER A 76 -3.75 0.96 13.15
N HIS A 77 -2.82 0.23 12.56
CA HIS A 77 -2.31 -1.02 13.12
C HIS A 77 -0.81 -0.94 13.33
N ASN A 78 -0.30 -1.74 14.27
CA ASN A 78 1.12 -1.76 14.60
C ASN A 78 1.95 -2.60 13.64
N ASN A 79 1.33 -3.55 12.96
CA ASN A 79 2.00 -4.37 11.97
C ASN A 79 1.94 -3.65 10.63
N LEU A 80 3.10 -3.35 10.05
CA LEU A 80 3.20 -2.53 8.86
C LEU A 80 3.98 -3.27 7.77
N LEU A 81 3.49 -3.18 6.54
CA LEU A 81 4.20 -3.63 5.35
C LEU A 81 4.32 -2.45 4.40
N ILE A 82 5.49 -2.26 3.82
CA ILE A 82 5.76 -1.12 2.94
C ILE A 82 6.08 -1.64 1.55
N LEU A 83 5.35 -1.14 0.56
CA LEU A 83 5.53 -1.51 -0.84
C LEU A 83 5.63 -0.25 -1.69
N SER A 84 6.33 -0.34 -2.83
CA SER A 84 6.15 0.64 -3.90
C SER A 84 5.06 0.13 -4.84
N ALA A 85 4.41 1.05 -5.59
CA ALA A 85 3.25 0.68 -6.40
C ALA A 85 3.56 -0.33 -7.50
N HIS A 86 4.81 -0.40 -7.97
CA HIS A 86 5.21 -1.37 -8.98
C HIS A 86 5.66 -2.71 -8.41
N SER A 87 5.61 -2.86 -7.09
CA SER A 87 5.95 -4.13 -6.42
C SER A 87 4.71 -4.98 -6.21
N GLN A 88 4.89 -6.28 -6.20
CA GLN A 88 3.83 -7.23 -5.91
C GLN A 88 4.31 -8.19 -4.83
N ILE A 89 3.37 -8.64 -4.02
CA ILE A 89 3.64 -9.73 -3.10
C ILE A 89 3.56 -11.01 -3.89
N THR A 90 4.66 -11.75 -3.94
CA THR A 90 4.74 -12.97 -4.74
C THR A 90 4.11 -14.14 -3.99
N GLU A 91 3.77 -15.20 -4.74
CA GLU A 91 3.22 -16.42 -4.17
C GLU A 91 4.17 -17.11 -3.19
N MET A 92 5.46 -16.78 -3.27
CA MET A 92 6.47 -17.41 -2.42
C MET A 92 6.52 -16.81 -1.01
N ILE A 93 5.84 -15.70 -0.78
CA ILE A 93 5.82 -15.09 0.54
C ILE A 93 4.79 -15.79 1.40
N ASN A 94 5.26 -16.40 2.49
CA ASN A 94 4.38 -17.07 3.44
C ASN A 94 3.83 -16.03 4.41
N ILE A 95 2.50 -15.94 4.50
CA ILE A 95 1.82 -15.00 5.38
C ILE A 95 2.29 -15.16 6.83
N LYS A 96 2.48 -16.40 7.28
CA LYS A 96 2.95 -16.66 8.64
C LYS A 96 4.36 -16.14 8.88
N GLU A 97 5.21 -16.20 7.88
CA GLU A 97 6.56 -15.67 7.99
C GLU A 97 6.55 -14.15 8.09
N ILE A 98 5.69 -13.49 7.31
CA ILE A 98 5.53 -12.04 7.37
C ILE A 98 5.02 -11.64 8.76
N ASP A 99 3.97 -12.30 9.25
CA ASP A 99 3.43 -12.01 10.57
C ASP A 99 4.48 -12.20 11.67
N ALA A 100 5.28 -13.25 11.58
CA ALA A 100 6.36 -13.49 12.53
C ALA A 100 7.41 -12.37 12.50
N LEU A 101 7.73 -11.85 11.31
CA LEU A 101 8.68 -10.74 11.16
C LEU A 101 8.11 -9.43 11.71
N LEU A 102 6.82 -9.19 11.47
CA LEU A 102 6.16 -7.95 11.89
C LEU A 102 5.91 -7.90 13.40
N ASN A 103 5.79 -9.04 14.04
CA ASN A 103 5.46 -9.14 15.47
C ASN A 103 6.70 -9.25 16.38
N LYS A 104 7.87 -9.05 15.85
CA LYS A 104 9.10 -9.10 16.65
C LYS A 104 9.39 -7.78 17.34
#